data_0516fb157da6aef9cc9a87cc2175bd09
#
_entry.id   0516fb157da6aef9cc9a87cc2175bd09
#
_cell.length_a   1.000
_cell.length_b   1.000
_cell.length_c   1.000
_cell.angle_alpha   90.00
_cell.angle_beta   90.00
_cell.angle_gamma   90.00
#
_symmetry.space_group_name_H-M   'P 1'
#
loop_
_entity.id
_entity.type
_entity.pdbx_description
1 polymer ?
#
loop_
_entity_poly.entity_id
_entity_poly.type
_entity_poly.pdbx_seq_one_letter_code
_entity_poly.pdbx_strand_id
1 'polypeptide(L)'
;IHGTIIFISVVSFLVIGAATILFFVNRYEANNREKLSRTIHIMENEVKSYMSEGWKMVNSLNTIDRDFQENLENAINKISEIHGIDVNLYDLQGNLNVSSLPLPYIKGILSTKMDPMAYYHINRNKEVQYFQKERIGELSFISNYVPVLDEAGNNYAYLNIPYFTSESNLKNEISNFLVTIINLNAFIFLIAGIVALFITNRITNSFALISDKMKKINLEKRNEFIVW
;
A
#
# COMPACT_ATOMS: atom_id res chain seq x y z
N ILE A 1 11.61 40.99 -2.04
CA ILE A 1 10.61 40.47 -1.09
C ILE A 1 9.63 39.50 -1.79
N HIS A 2 8.98 39.86 -2.92
CA HIS A 2 8.02 38.97 -3.62
C HIS A 2 8.68 37.68 -4.13
N GLY A 3 9.88 37.73 -4.72
CA GLY A 3 10.59 36.55 -5.21
C GLY A 3 10.96 35.57 -4.09
N THR A 4 11.32 36.07 -2.90
CA THR A 4 11.66 35.24 -1.74
C THR A 4 10.45 34.48 -1.21
N ILE A 5 9.27 35.12 -1.19
CA ILE A 5 8.03 34.48 -0.74
C ILE A 5 7.62 33.36 -1.69
N ILE A 6 7.69 33.63 -3.01
CA ILE A 6 7.39 32.62 -4.03
C ILE A 6 8.37 31.45 -3.92
N PHE A 7 9.66 31.71 -3.77
CA PHE A 7 10.69 30.68 -3.62
C PHE A 7 10.43 29.80 -2.37
N ILE A 8 10.17 30.41 -1.22
CA ILE A 8 9.87 29.67 0.03
C ILE A 8 8.60 28.82 -0.15
N SER A 9 7.56 29.36 -0.79
CA SER A 9 6.33 28.61 -1.05
C SER A 9 6.57 27.39 -1.94
N VAL A 10 7.36 27.51 -3.00
CA VAL A 10 7.70 26.40 -3.89
C VAL A 10 8.53 25.34 -3.16
N VAL A 11 9.54 25.75 -2.39
CA VAL A 11 10.37 24.82 -1.61
C VAL A 11 9.53 24.09 -0.55
N SER A 12 8.67 24.79 0.18
CA SER A 12 7.77 24.19 1.15
C SER A 12 6.84 23.17 0.50
N PHE A 13 6.30 23.48 -0.68
CA PHE A 13 5.47 22.55 -1.43
C PHE A 13 6.21 21.28 -1.83
N LEU A 14 7.45 21.39 -2.31
CA LEU A 14 8.27 20.24 -2.68
C LEU A 14 8.59 19.36 -1.48
N VAL A 15 8.92 19.97 -0.33
CA VAL A 15 9.22 19.24 0.92
C VAL A 15 7.98 18.49 1.42
N ILE A 16 6.83 19.16 1.45
CA ILE A 16 5.56 18.54 1.89
C ILE A 16 5.18 17.41 0.92
N GLY A 17 5.30 17.62 -0.39
CA GLY A 17 5.02 16.60 -1.40
C GLY A 17 5.90 15.35 -1.23
N ALA A 18 7.22 15.55 -1.07
CA ALA A 18 8.16 14.44 -0.83
C ALA A 18 7.85 13.68 0.47
N ALA A 19 7.62 14.39 1.57
CA ALA A 19 7.27 13.78 2.86
C ALA A 19 5.97 12.99 2.78
N THR A 20 4.97 13.52 2.06
CA THR A 20 3.67 12.85 1.89
C THR A 20 3.80 11.58 1.05
N ILE A 21 4.62 11.59 -0.02
CA ILE A 21 4.87 10.41 -0.84
C ILE A 21 5.53 9.31 0.00
N LEU A 22 6.58 9.65 0.77
CA LEU A 22 7.26 8.70 1.64
C LEU A 22 6.32 8.11 2.69
N PHE A 23 5.49 8.95 3.31
CA PHE A 23 4.48 8.50 4.26
C PHE A 23 3.46 7.56 3.61
N PHE A 24 2.98 7.90 2.40
CA PHE A 24 2.01 7.09 1.66
C PHE A 24 2.58 5.71 1.30
N VAL A 25 3.82 5.66 0.75
CA VAL A 25 4.48 4.40 0.39
C VAL A 25 4.64 3.49 1.61
N ASN A 26 5.16 4.03 2.72
CA ASN A 26 5.33 3.28 3.96
C ASN A 26 3.99 2.78 4.51
N ARG A 27 2.95 3.61 4.45
CA ARG A 27 1.61 3.26 4.93
C ARG A 27 0.95 2.20 4.06
N TYR A 28 1.16 2.28 2.74
CA TYR A 28 0.65 1.30 1.78
C TYR A 28 1.26 -0.09 2.03
N GLU A 29 2.58 -0.17 2.18
CA GLU A 29 3.25 -1.43 2.51
C GLU A 29 2.76 -2.04 3.83
N ALA A 30 2.63 -1.21 4.87
CA ALA A 30 2.14 -1.65 6.17
C ALA A 30 0.69 -2.19 6.08
N ASN A 31 -0.19 -1.48 5.39
CA ASN A 31 -1.59 -1.91 5.19
C ASN A 31 -1.68 -3.22 4.40
N ASN A 32 -0.85 -3.38 3.36
CA ASN A 32 -0.83 -4.61 2.57
C ASN A 32 -0.36 -5.80 3.41
N ARG A 33 0.69 -5.64 4.21
CA ARG A 33 1.17 -6.69 5.13
C ARG A 33 0.10 -7.07 6.14
N GLU A 34 -0.57 -6.09 6.74
CA GLU A 34 -1.65 -6.35 7.70
C GLU A 34 -2.83 -7.08 7.05
N LYS A 35 -3.26 -6.66 5.86
CA LYS A 35 -4.30 -7.34 5.09
C LYS A 35 -3.91 -8.77 4.78
N LEU A 36 -2.70 -9.00 4.27
CA LEU A 36 -2.18 -10.34 3.97
C LEU A 36 -2.08 -11.21 5.21
N SER A 37 -1.64 -10.65 6.34
CA SER A 37 -1.55 -11.37 7.60
C SER A 37 -2.93 -11.85 8.07
N ARG A 38 -3.94 -11.01 8.00
CA ARG A 38 -5.31 -11.40 8.37
C ARG A 38 -5.85 -12.47 7.41
N THR A 39 -5.67 -12.28 6.11
CA THR A 39 -6.20 -13.20 5.10
C THR A 39 -5.55 -14.59 5.22
N ILE A 40 -4.22 -14.66 5.43
CA ILE A 40 -3.55 -15.98 5.51
C ILE A 40 -4.01 -16.76 6.74
N HIS A 41 -4.27 -16.12 7.87
CA HIS A 41 -4.77 -16.80 9.05
C HIS A 41 -6.21 -17.33 8.88
N ILE A 42 -7.05 -16.63 8.11
CA ILE A 42 -8.37 -17.13 7.75
C ILE A 42 -8.22 -18.39 6.86
N MET A 43 -7.40 -18.30 5.83
CA MET A 43 -7.13 -19.42 4.92
C MET A 43 -6.44 -20.59 5.62
N GLU A 44 -5.52 -20.33 6.55
CA GLU A 44 -4.88 -21.35 7.38
C GLU A 44 -5.94 -22.17 8.16
N ASN A 45 -6.89 -21.51 8.79
CA ASN A 45 -7.95 -22.18 9.53
C ASN A 45 -8.86 -23.02 8.60
N GLU A 46 -9.16 -22.51 7.41
CA GLU A 46 -9.93 -23.26 6.40
C GLU A 46 -9.16 -24.52 5.94
N VAL A 47 -7.88 -24.35 5.56
CA VAL A 47 -7.00 -25.47 5.17
C VAL A 47 -6.86 -26.48 6.32
N LYS A 48 -6.66 -25.99 7.55
CA LYS A 48 -6.58 -26.86 8.73
C LYS A 48 -7.85 -27.69 8.92
N SER A 49 -9.02 -27.12 8.72
CA SER A 49 -10.30 -27.86 8.81
C SER A 49 -10.34 -29.00 7.80
N TYR A 50 -10.02 -28.72 6.53
CA TYR A 50 -9.98 -29.75 5.48
C TYR A 50 -8.95 -30.85 5.76
N MET A 51 -7.74 -30.44 6.18
CA MET A 51 -6.67 -31.39 6.47
C MET A 51 -6.98 -32.26 7.69
N SER A 52 -7.59 -31.72 8.74
CA SER A 52 -7.94 -32.47 9.94
C SER A 52 -8.98 -33.57 9.67
N GLU A 53 -9.96 -33.29 8.83
CA GLU A 53 -10.95 -34.27 8.39
C GLU A 53 -10.30 -35.37 7.53
N GLY A 54 -9.46 -34.98 6.56
CA GLY A 54 -8.76 -35.89 5.68
C GLY A 54 -7.74 -36.79 6.43
N TRP A 55 -6.97 -36.22 7.36
CA TRP A 55 -6.04 -37.00 8.19
C TRP A 55 -6.74 -38.05 9.08
N LYS A 56 -7.92 -37.76 9.61
CA LYS A 56 -8.74 -38.73 10.30
C LYS A 56 -9.14 -39.89 9.39
N MET A 57 -9.45 -39.61 8.12
CA MET A 57 -9.76 -40.64 7.13
C MET A 57 -8.52 -41.44 6.71
N VAL A 58 -7.39 -40.79 6.41
CA VAL A 58 -6.14 -41.45 6.00
C VAL A 58 -5.58 -42.36 7.08
N ASN A 59 -5.58 -41.93 8.33
CA ASN A 59 -5.15 -42.77 9.47
C ASN A 59 -6.06 -43.96 9.73
N SER A 60 -7.32 -43.91 9.31
CA SER A 60 -8.25 -45.03 9.46
C SER A 60 -8.11 -46.07 8.33
N LEU A 61 -7.55 -45.70 7.17
CA LEU A 61 -7.55 -46.54 5.96
C LEU A 61 -6.14 -46.97 5.48
N ASN A 62 -5.06 -46.52 6.12
CA ASN A 62 -3.66 -46.82 5.76
C ASN A 62 -3.28 -46.59 4.27
N THR A 63 -4.02 -45.80 3.55
CA THR A 63 -3.78 -45.44 2.14
C THR A 63 -3.89 -43.93 1.98
N ILE A 64 -2.84 -43.32 1.40
CA ILE A 64 -2.96 -41.94 0.86
C ILE A 64 -3.83 -42.07 -0.39
N ASP A 65 -5.12 -41.80 -0.21
CA ASP A 65 -6.11 -42.04 -1.24
C ASP A 65 -6.02 -40.92 -2.29
N ARG A 66 -6.12 -41.25 -3.57
CA ARG A 66 -6.25 -40.28 -4.67
C ARG A 66 -7.38 -39.28 -4.37
N ASP A 67 -8.44 -39.78 -3.75
CA ASP A 67 -9.60 -38.98 -3.38
C ASP A 67 -9.24 -37.88 -2.37
N PHE A 68 -8.31 -38.11 -1.46
CA PHE A 68 -7.84 -37.08 -0.53
C PHE A 68 -7.06 -35.97 -1.24
N GLN A 69 -6.17 -36.34 -2.18
CA GLN A 69 -5.38 -35.37 -2.93
C GLN A 69 -6.29 -34.51 -3.82
N GLU A 70 -7.25 -35.11 -4.52
CA GLU A 70 -8.22 -34.39 -5.34
C GLU A 70 -9.12 -33.47 -4.48
N ASN A 71 -9.58 -33.93 -3.34
CA ASN A 71 -10.37 -33.13 -2.41
C ASN A 71 -9.56 -31.95 -1.85
N LEU A 72 -8.27 -32.15 -1.54
CA LEU A 72 -7.38 -31.08 -1.08
C LEU A 72 -7.14 -30.03 -2.16
N GLU A 73 -6.91 -30.47 -3.40
CA GLU A 73 -6.76 -29.57 -4.54
C GLU A 73 -8.04 -28.75 -4.79
N ASN A 74 -9.20 -29.37 -4.75
CA ASN A 74 -10.49 -28.71 -4.86
C ASN A 74 -10.72 -27.72 -3.72
N ALA A 75 -10.33 -28.06 -2.49
CA ALA A 75 -10.42 -27.17 -1.33
C ALA A 75 -9.52 -25.95 -1.50
N ILE A 76 -8.26 -26.13 -1.89
CA ILE A 76 -7.31 -25.03 -2.12
C ILE A 76 -7.80 -24.10 -3.25
N ASN A 77 -8.31 -24.67 -4.35
CA ASN A 77 -8.89 -23.88 -5.44
C ASN A 77 -10.10 -23.06 -4.98
N LYS A 78 -10.99 -23.66 -4.19
CA LYS A 78 -12.17 -22.98 -3.65
C LYS A 78 -11.78 -21.86 -2.68
N ILE A 79 -10.81 -22.08 -1.80
CA ILE A 79 -10.29 -21.06 -0.89
C ILE A 79 -9.70 -19.89 -1.69
N SER A 80 -8.89 -20.18 -2.70
CA SER A 80 -8.33 -19.17 -3.61
C SER A 80 -9.41 -18.35 -4.30
N GLU A 81 -10.45 -19.00 -4.82
CA GLU A 81 -11.57 -18.33 -5.49
C GLU A 81 -12.37 -17.42 -4.54
N ILE A 82 -12.69 -17.90 -3.34
CA ILE A 82 -13.44 -17.13 -2.33
C ILE A 82 -12.66 -15.87 -1.91
N HIS A 83 -11.37 -15.98 -1.71
CA HIS A 83 -10.55 -14.86 -1.24
C HIS A 83 -9.94 -14.03 -2.37
N GLY A 84 -10.00 -14.51 -3.63
CA GLY A 84 -9.43 -13.85 -4.80
C GLY A 84 -7.90 -13.73 -4.74
N ILE A 85 -7.22 -14.67 -4.06
CA ILE A 85 -5.78 -14.67 -3.83
C ILE A 85 -5.24 -16.08 -4.07
N ASP A 86 -4.12 -16.19 -4.80
CA ASP A 86 -3.47 -17.47 -5.04
C ASP A 86 -2.91 -18.08 -3.76
N VAL A 87 -3.00 -19.41 -3.66
CA VAL A 87 -2.61 -20.18 -2.49
C VAL A 87 -1.74 -21.36 -2.91
N ASN A 88 -0.65 -21.55 -2.18
CA ASN A 88 0.22 -22.71 -2.33
C ASN A 88 0.32 -23.46 -1.00
N LEU A 89 0.28 -24.77 -1.09
CA LEU A 89 0.50 -25.66 0.05
C LEU A 89 1.77 -26.48 -0.20
N TYR A 90 2.69 -26.43 0.75
CA TYR A 90 3.94 -27.17 0.74
C TYR A 90 3.94 -28.28 1.80
N ASP A 91 4.61 -29.39 1.49
CA ASP A 91 4.84 -30.46 2.47
C ASP A 91 5.87 -30.03 3.55
N LEU A 92 6.10 -30.93 4.53
CA LEU A 92 7.06 -30.68 5.62
C LEU A 92 8.51 -30.55 5.13
N GLN A 93 8.83 -31.00 3.93
CA GLN A 93 10.13 -30.89 3.29
C GLN A 93 10.24 -29.64 2.42
N GLY A 94 9.18 -28.84 2.37
CA GLY A 94 9.10 -27.61 1.56
C GLY A 94 8.89 -27.88 0.07
N ASN A 95 8.39 -29.05 -0.33
CA ASN A 95 7.98 -29.31 -1.72
C ASN A 95 6.55 -28.82 -1.92
N LEU A 96 6.29 -28.24 -3.08
CA LEU A 96 4.94 -27.85 -3.47
C LEU A 96 4.06 -29.10 -3.62
N ASN A 97 3.00 -29.17 -2.84
CA ASN A 97 2.01 -30.22 -2.88
C ASN A 97 0.81 -29.82 -3.76
N VAL A 98 0.22 -28.65 -3.47
CA VAL A 98 -0.93 -28.12 -4.20
C VAL A 98 -0.74 -26.64 -4.43
N SER A 99 -1.20 -26.15 -5.60
CA SER A 99 -1.24 -24.73 -5.93
C SER A 99 -2.56 -24.40 -6.63
N SER A 100 -3.21 -23.30 -6.25
CA SER A 100 -4.37 -22.77 -6.97
C SER A 100 -4.01 -22.21 -8.36
N LEU A 101 -2.72 -21.89 -8.57
CA LEU A 101 -2.18 -21.45 -9.86
C LEU A 101 -1.03 -22.36 -10.31
N PRO A 102 -1.29 -23.60 -10.77
CA PRO A 102 -0.24 -24.58 -11.02
C PRO A 102 0.63 -24.31 -12.26
N LEU A 103 0.13 -23.55 -13.25
CA LEU A 103 0.80 -23.34 -14.53
C LEU A 103 2.23 -22.76 -14.43
N PRO A 104 2.54 -21.74 -13.60
CA PRO A 104 3.89 -21.22 -13.45
C PRO A 104 4.89 -22.27 -12.92
N TYR A 105 4.44 -23.18 -12.07
CA TYR A 105 5.25 -24.25 -11.50
C TYR A 105 5.48 -25.37 -12.53
N ILE A 106 4.44 -25.79 -13.25
CA ILE A 106 4.54 -26.80 -14.31
C ILE A 106 5.47 -26.34 -15.44
N LYS A 107 5.43 -25.04 -15.77
CA LYS A 107 6.31 -24.44 -16.79
C LYS A 107 7.73 -24.13 -16.29
N GLY A 108 8.05 -24.41 -15.03
CA GLY A 108 9.36 -24.12 -14.44
C GLY A 108 9.69 -22.63 -14.29
N ILE A 109 8.69 -21.75 -14.33
CA ILE A 109 8.84 -20.30 -14.10
C ILE A 109 9.05 -20.05 -12.61
N LEU A 110 8.30 -20.75 -11.76
CA LEU A 110 8.41 -20.75 -10.31
C LEU A 110 9.00 -22.07 -9.81
N SER A 111 9.74 -21.99 -8.72
CA SER A 111 10.29 -23.18 -8.06
C SER A 111 9.18 -23.97 -7.35
N THR A 112 9.19 -25.28 -7.50
CA THR A 112 8.34 -26.18 -6.72
C THR A 112 8.86 -26.38 -5.28
N LYS A 113 9.91 -25.67 -4.89
CA LYS A 113 10.42 -25.65 -3.51
C LYS A 113 10.06 -24.32 -2.86
N MET A 114 9.67 -24.42 -1.60
CA MET A 114 9.50 -23.27 -0.72
C MET A 114 10.77 -22.43 -0.67
N ASP A 115 10.65 -21.12 -0.52
CA ASP A 115 11.82 -20.23 -0.36
C ASP A 115 12.66 -20.70 0.84
N PRO A 116 14.00 -20.85 0.67
CA PRO A 116 14.87 -21.36 1.73
C PRO A 116 14.87 -20.52 3.00
N MET A 117 14.76 -19.20 2.89
CA MET A 117 14.69 -18.32 4.06
C MET A 117 13.36 -18.48 4.78
N ALA A 118 12.25 -18.53 4.03
CA ALA A 118 10.94 -18.79 4.62
C ALA A 118 10.89 -20.15 5.31
N TYR A 119 11.44 -21.19 4.68
CA TYR A 119 11.55 -22.53 5.29
C TYR A 119 12.38 -22.51 6.58
N TYR A 120 13.52 -21.81 6.59
CA TYR A 120 14.37 -21.65 7.76
C TYR A 120 13.63 -20.96 8.92
N HIS A 121 12.98 -19.83 8.65
CA HIS A 121 12.27 -19.06 9.68
C HIS A 121 11.10 -19.84 10.26
N ILE A 122 10.27 -20.44 9.44
CA ILE A 122 9.09 -21.18 9.90
C ILE A 122 9.48 -22.51 10.55
N ASN A 123 10.36 -23.30 9.92
CA ASN A 123 10.68 -24.63 10.41
C ASN A 123 11.68 -24.63 11.55
N ARG A 124 12.78 -23.86 11.45
CA ARG A 124 13.87 -23.83 12.44
C ARG A 124 13.60 -22.86 13.58
N ASN A 125 13.24 -21.61 13.25
CA ASN A 125 13.01 -20.58 14.25
C ASN A 125 11.61 -20.66 14.86
N LYS A 126 10.72 -21.51 14.32
CA LYS A 126 9.33 -21.69 14.78
C LYS A 126 8.53 -20.40 14.77
N GLU A 127 8.82 -19.54 13.79
CA GLU A 127 8.02 -18.34 13.59
C GLU A 127 6.62 -18.71 13.10
N VAL A 128 5.62 -18.06 13.65
CA VAL A 128 4.22 -18.31 13.31
C VAL A 128 3.83 -17.73 11.95
N GLN A 129 4.66 -16.82 11.42
CA GLN A 129 4.44 -16.16 10.14
C GLN A 129 5.74 -15.55 9.65
N TYR A 130 6.01 -15.63 8.35
CA TYR A 130 7.17 -15.02 7.72
C TYR A 130 6.81 -14.38 6.38
N PHE A 131 7.24 -13.13 6.18
CA PHE A 131 7.09 -12.40 4.93
C PHE A 131 8.40 -12.42 4.17
N GLN A 132 8.38 -12.95 2.96
CA GLN A 132 9.52 -12.99 2.05
C GLN A 132 9.25 -12.13 0.83
N LYS A 133 10.23 -11.32 0.44
CA LYS A 133 10.21 -10.63 -0.85
C LYS A 133 10.82 -11.56 -1.90
N GLU A 134 10.01 -11.97 -2.85
CA GLU A 134 10.40 -12.85 -3.93
C GLU A 134 10.43 -12.11 -5.27
N ARG A 135 11.06 -12.73 -6.27
CA ARG A 135 11.22 -12.11 -7.58
C ARG A 135 11.15 -13.15 -8.70
N ILE A 136 10.40 -12.82 -9.75
CA ILE A 136 10.35 -13.58 -11.00
C ILE A 136 10.77 -12.64 -12.13
N GLY A 137 11.98 -12.80 -12.65
CA GLY A 137 12.52 -11.85 -13.62
C GLY A 137 12.56 -10.43 -13.02
N GLU A 138 11.80 -9.50 -13.59
CA GLU A 138 11.68 -8.13 -13.08
C GLU A 138 10.49 -7.91 -12.12
N LEU A 139 9.60 -8.89 -12.02
CA LEU A 139 8.44 -8.80 -11.13
C LEU A 139 8.86 -9.15 -9.70
N SER A 140 8.77 -8.19 -8.80
CA SER A 140 8.89 -8.40 -7.36
C SER A 140 7.52 -8.56 -6.72
N PHE A 141 7.39 -9.50 -5.78
CA PHE A 141 6.17 -9.72 -5.03
C PHE A 141 6.48 -10.10 -3.58
N ILE A 142 5.48 -10.02 -2.72
CA ILE A 142 5.61 -10.41 -1.32
C ILE A 142 4.88 -11.73 -1.15
N SER A 143 5.59 -12.74 -0.65
CA SER A 143 5.03 -14.00 -0.21
C SER A 143 4.87 -14.00 1.29
N ASN A 144 3.75 -14.49 1.75
CA ASN A 144 3.48 -14.69 3.16
C ASN A 144 3.37 -16.18 3.44
N TYR A 145 4.13 -16.66 4.42
CA TYR A 145 4.21 -18.07 4.80
C TYR A 145 3.75 -18.26 6.23
N VAL A 146 2.94 -19.30 6.48
CA VAL A 146 2.54 -19.74 7.82
C VAL A 146 2.61 -21.27 7.91
N PRO A 147 2.91 -21.84 9.10
CA PRO A 147 2.76 -23.28 9.33
C PRO A 147 1.28 -23.61 9.49
N VAL A 148 0.84 -24.72 8.96
CA VAL A 148 -0.48 -25.31 9.25
C VAL A 148 -0.29 -26.34 10.37
N LEU A 149 -0.85 -26.06 11.53
CA LEU A 149 -0.62 -26.85 12.75
C LEU A 149 -1.80 -27.79 13.04
N ASP A 150 -1.49 -28.96 13.63
CA ASP A 150 -2.50 -29.85 14.20
C ASP A 150 -3.02 -29.35 15.56
N GLU A 151 -3.93 -30.10 16.17
CA GLU A 151 -4.45 -29.80 17.50
C GLU A 151 -3.38 -29.92 18.59
N ALA A 152 -2.32 -30.71 18.35
CA ALA A 152 -1.20 -30.91 19.25
C ALA A 152 -0.06 -29.91 19.04
N GLY A 153 -0.17 -28.99 18.02
CA GLY A 153 0.83 -28.01 17.70
C GLY A 153 1.95 -28.49 16.76
N ASN A 154 1.81 -29.66 16.15
CA ASN A 154 2.76 -30.13 15.14
C ASN A 154 2.43 -29.61 13.77
N ASN A 155 3.46 -29.36 12.96
CA ASN A 155 3.25 -28.92 11.57
C ASN A 155 2.71 -30.07 10.73
N TYR A 156 1.67 -29.80 9.92
CA TYR A 156 1.21 -30.66 8.83
C TYR A 156 1.81 -30.27 7.50
N ALA A 157 1.85 -28.98 7.26
CA ALA A 157 2.19 -28.38 5.97
C ALA A 157 2.62 -26.92 6.19
N TYR A 158 3.02 -26.25 5.11
CA TYR A 158 3.24 -24.81 5.08
C TYR A 158 2.31 -24.21 4.04
N LEU A 159 1.56 -23.19 4.45
CA LEU A 159 0.71 -22.41 3.59
C LEU A 159 1.46 -21.17 3.11
N ASN A 160 1.36 -20.87 1.84
CA ASN A 160 1.93 -19.67 1.23
C ASN A 160 0.88 -18.91 0.43
N ILE A 161 0.88 -17.59 0.58
CA ILE A 161 0.14 -16.68 -0.28
C ILE A 161 1.13 -15.81 -1.04
N PRO A 162 1.35 -16.05 -2.34
CA PRO A 162 2.11 -15.15 -3.19
C PRO A 162 1.24 -13.94 -3.55
N TYR A 163 1.55 -12.79 -2.98
CA TYR A 163 0.85 -11.56 -3.29
C TYR A 163 1.56 -10.81 -4.41
N PHE A 164 1.10 -11.01 -5.60
CA PHE A 164 1.57 -10.27 -6.77
C PHE A 164 0.99 -8.85 -6.73
N THR A 165 1.63 -7.99 -5.93
CA THR A 165 1.35 -6.56 -6.04
C THR A 165 1.88 -6.12 -7.39
N SER A 166 0.99 -5.92 -8.34
CA SER A 166 1.38 -5.32 -9.60
C SER A 166 2.03 -3.97 -9.27
N GLU A 167 3.31 -3.80 -9.59
CA GLU A 167 3.98 -2.48 -9.50
C GLU A 167 3.16 -1.40 -10.23
N SER A 168 2.37 -1.81 -11.22
CA SER A 168 1.44 -0.94 -11.91
C SER A 168 0.32 -0.42 -11.00
N ASN A 169 -0.21 -1.22 -10.09
CA ASN A 169 -1.24 -0.77 -9.14
C ASN A 169 -0.67 0.23 -8.14
N LEU A 170 0.52 -0.02 -7.61
CA LEU A 170 1.22 0.93 -6.73
C LEU A 170 1.57 2.21 -7.49
N LYS A 171 2.12 2.11 -8.71
CA LYS A 171 2.39 3.28 -9.56
C LYS A 171 1.12 4.06 -9.87
N ASN A 172 0.03 3.39 -10.21
CA ASN A 172 -1.25 4.04 -10.51
C ASN A 172 -1.84 4.73 -9.27
N GLU A 173 -1.79 4.11 -8.10
CA GLU A 173 -2.25 4.72 -6.85
C GLU A 173 -1.39 5.93 -6.47
N ILE A 174 -0.06 5.82 -6.55
CA ILE A 174 0.85 6.95 -6.31
C ILE A 174 0.62 8.06 -7.33
N SER A 175 0.45 7.72 -8.62
CA SER A 175 0.18 8.69 -9.67
C SER A 175 -1.14 9.43 -9.43
N ASN A 176 -2.22 8.73 -9.13
CA ASN A 176 -3.51 9.34 -8.82
C ASN A 176 -3.44 10.24 -7.58
N PHE A 177 -2.70 9.82 -6.56
CA PHE A 177 -2.47 10.60 -5.36
C PHE A 177 -1.67 11.88 -5.66
N LEU A 178 -0.60 11.78 -6.47
CA LEU A 178 0.19 12.93 -6.92
C LEU A 178 -0.66 13.93 -7.71
N VAL A 179 -1.46 13.45 -8.66
CA VAL A 179 -2.38 14.28 -9.44
C VAL A 179 -3.36 15.00 -8.52
N THR A 180 -3.90 14.31 -7.52
CA THR A 180 -4.82 14.90 -6.54
C THR A 180 -4.14 16.01 -5.72
N ILE A 181 -2.91 15.80 -5.25
CA ILE A 181 -2.15 16.81 -4.50
C ILE A 181 -1.83 18.02 -5.40
N ILE A 182 -1.41 17.79 -6.64
CA ILE A 182 -1.10 18.87 -7.59
C ILE A 182 -2.35 19.71 -7.83
N ASN A 183 -3.48 19.09 -8.10
CA ASN A 183 -4.75 19.77 -8.31
C ASN A 183 -5.21 20.56 -7.09
N LEU A 184 -5.10 19.98 -5.89
CA LEU A 184 -5.43 20.65 -4.64
C LEU A 184 -4.56 21.90 -4.43
N ASN A 185 -3.25 21.77 -4.67
CA ASN A 185 -2.34 22.90 -4.54
C ASN A 185 -2.62 24.00 -5.59
N ALA A 186 -2.89 23.63 -6.84
CA ALA A 186 -3.27 24.58 -7.88
C ALA A 186 -4.54 25.35 -7.47
N PHE A 187 -5.52 24.68 -6.87
CA PHE A 187 -6.73 25.30 -6.36
C PHE A 187 -6.45 26.26 -5.18
N ILE A 188 -5.58 25.88 -4.26
CA ILE A 188 -5.15 26.75 -3.14
C ILE A 188 -4.43 28.00 -3.66
N PHE A 189 -3.53 27.86 -4.64
CA PHE A 189 -2.84 29.00 -5.27
C PHE A 189 -3.81 29.94 -5.98
N LEU A 190 -4.82 29.40 -6.67
CA LEU A 190 -5.85 30.20 -7.32
C LEU A 190 -6.63 31.02 -6.29
N ILE A 191 -7.08 30.42 -5.19
CA ILE A 191 -7.77 31.13 -4.12
C ILE A 191 -6.87 32.20 -3.50
N ALA A 192 -5.62 31.86 -3.18
CA ALA A 192 -4.66 32.80 -2.61
C ALA A 192 -4.42 33.99 -3.55
N GLY A 193 -4.34 33.76 -4.86
CA GLY A 193 -4.24 34.81 -5.89
C GLY A 193 -5.46 35.77 -5.89
N ILE A 194 -6.66 35.22 -5.84
CA ILE A 194 -7.91 36.02 -5.78
C ILE A 194 -7.92 36.87 -4.50
N VAL A 195 -7.59 36.27 -3.36
CA VAL A 195 -7.53 36.99 -2.06
C VAL A 195 -6.47 38.10 -2.10
N ALA A 196 -5.29 37.82 -2.66
CA ALA A 196 -4.23 38.81 -2.80
C ALA A 196 -4.66 39.99 -3.69
N LEU A 197 -5.33 39.74 -4.80
CA LEU A 197 -5.88 40.81 -5.67
C LEU A 197 -6.92 41.63 -4.92
N PHE A 198 -7.81 41.01 -4.18
CA PHE A 198 -8.84 41.69 -3.39
C PHE A 198 -8.22 42.61 -2.34
N ILE A 199 -7.24 42.10 -1.58
CA ILE A 199 -6.53 42.88 -0.55
C ILE A 199 -5.75 44.05 -1.19
N THR A 200 -5.02 43.77 -2.28
CA THR A 200 -4.25 44.80 -3.00
C THR A 200 -5.15 45.95 -3.49
N ASN A 201 -6.27 45.64 -4.13
CA ASN A 201 -7.22 46.64 -4.60
C ASN A 201 -7.79 47.46 -3.43
N ARG A 202 -8.09 46.84 -2.30
CA ARG A 202 -8.61 47.54 -1.12
C ARG A 202 -7.57 48.48 -0.49
N ILE A 203 -6.33 48.03 -0.39
CA ILE A 203 -5.23 48.85 0.14
C ILE A 203 -4.93 50.01 -0.78
N THR A 204 -4.82 49.77 -2.09
CA THR A 204 -4.54 50.80 -3.09
C THR A 204 -5.61 51.91 -3.09
N ASN A 205 -6.88 51.53 -3.03
CA ASN A 205 -7.99 52.47 -2.95
C ASN A 205 -7.94 53.31 -1.65
N SER A 206 -7.57 52.69 -0.52
CA SER A 206 -7.42 53.38 0.76
C SER A 206 -6.28 54.39 0.71
N PHE A 207 -5.14 54.05 0.11
CA PHE A 207 -4.01 54.96 -0.07
C PHE A 207 -4.35 56.12 -1.01
N ALA A 208 -5.08 55.87 -2.11
CA ALA A 208 -5.52 56.91 -3.03
C ALA A 208 -6.42 57.94 -2.32
N LEU A 209 -7.32 57.47 -1.48
CA LEU A 209 -8.24 58.33 -0.69
C LEU A 209 -7.51 59.19 0.34
N ILE A 210 -6.47 58.64 1.00
CA ILE A 210 -5.62 59.37 1.95
C ILE A 210 -4.79 60.42 1.19
N SER A 211 -4.20 60.07 0.06
CA SER A 211 -3.43 61.01 -0.79
C SER A 211 -4.28 62.19 -1.28
N ASP A 212 -5.52 61.93 -1.68
CA ASP A 212 -6.45 62.98 -2.15
C ASP A 212 -6.85 63.91 -0.98
N LYS A 213 -7.12 63.38 0.21
CA LYS A 213 -7.37 64.18 1.39
C LYS A 213 -6.16 65.06 1.79
N MET A 214 -4.95 64.49 1.72
CA MET A 214 -3.71 65.26 2.03
C MET A 214 -3.50 66.39 1.02
N LYS A 215 -3.77 66.16 -0.26
CA LYS A 215 -3.67 67.24 -1.29
C LYS A 215 -4.68 68.35 -1.03
N LYS A 216 -5.90 68.04 -0.62
CA LYS A 216 -6.91 69.06 -0.29
C LYS A 216 -6.49 69.92 0.93
N ILE A 217 -5.97 69.29 1.96
CA ILE A 217 -5.49 70.02 3.16
C ILE A 217 -4.32 70.96 2.80
N ASN A 218 -3.41 70.53 1.92
CA ASN A 218 -2.26 71.37 1.53
C ASN A 218 -2.68 72.54 0.62
N LEU A 219 -3.74 72.40 -0.14
CA LEU A 219 -4.31 73.50 -0.95
C LEU A 219 -5.07 74.52 -0.10
N GLU A 220 -5.81 74.11 0.95
CA GLU A 220 -6.49 75.00 1.89
C GLU A 220 -5.49 75.84 2.71
N LYS A 221 -4.38 75.23 3.22
CA LYS A 221 -3.33 75.97 3.96
C LYS A 221 -2.57 76.96 3.09
N ARG A 222 -2.50 76.75 1.77
CA ARG A 222 -1.84 77.68 0.88
C ARG A 222 -2.68 78.92 0.56
N ASN A 223 -3.99 78.82 0.73
CA ASN A 223 -4.90 79.95 0.53
C ASN A 223 -5.05 80.88 1.77
N GLU A 224 -4.69 80.37 2.95
CA GLU A 224 -4.73 81.23 4.18
C GLU A 224 -3.52 82.16 4.32
N PHE A 225 -2.49 82.04 3.52
CA PHE A 225 -1.28 82.86 3.58
C PHE A 225 -1.24 84.04 2.55
N ILE A 226 -2.33 84.36 1.91
CA ILE A 226 -2.41 85.49 1.02
C ILE A 226 -3.59 86.38 1.47
N VAL A 227 -3.45 86.95 2.63
CA VAL A 227 -4.16 88.23 3.03
C VAL A 227 -3.14 89.12 3.71
N TRP A 228 -2.53 90.00 2.95
CA TRP A 228 -1.94 91.27 3.34
C TRP A 228 -2.62 92.34 2.54
#